data_d9b73340cd705c23ad3db8d93a2aefd4
#
_entry.id   d9b73340cd705c23ad3db8d93a2aefd4
#
_cell.length_a   1.000
_cell.length_b   1.000
_cell.length_c   1.000
_cell.angle_alpha   90.00
_cell.angle_beta   90.00
_cell.angle_gamma   90.00
#
_symmetry.space_group_name_H-M   'P 1'
#
loop_
_entity.id
_entity.type
_entity.pdbx_description
1 polymer ?
#
loop_
_entity_poly.entity_id
_entity_poly.type
_entity_poly.pdbx_seq_one_letter_code
_entity_poly.pdbx_strand_id
1 'polypeptide(L)'
;MTYFAEYAWVDGAVARDVRLEITDGRFTAVTPGAATGGARLPGLVLPGLANAHSHAFHRALRGRTHGDRGSFWTWREQMYAVAGRLDPDSYFTLARAVYGEMALAGITCVGEFHYLHHGPDGTPYADPNAMGQALIEAAREAGIRITLLDAVYLTSSVDGNPLEGVQRRFGDGDYDGWAERVDALRASPGAKIGAALHSVRAVPAHVLGRVAGRAPLHLHLSEQRAENEQCRAAHGCSPTELLDKMGVWQPETTAVHATHLSPTDRDILGGQHVCLCPTTERDLADGIGPARALADAGARLSLGSDSHAVIDLFEEARGVELDERLATEKRGHFTAGELLTAATATGHASLGWDDAGSIAVGNRADLVAVSLGSVRTAGVDPAGAVFAATAADVTHVVADGRLIVDDGRHTAFDVPAALREALR
;
A
#
# COMPACT_ATOMS: atom_id res chain seq x y z
N MET A 1 -15.99 21.51 -11.27
CA MET A 1 -14.64 22.08 -11.14
C MET A 1 -13.88 21.75 -12.43
N THR A 2 -13.01 22.66 -12.91
CA THR A 2 -12.26 22.43 -14.16
C THR A 2 -10.78 22.68 -13.91
N TYR A 3 -9.95 21.74 -14.34
CA TYR A 3 -8.50 21.85 -14.35
C TYR A 3 -7.96 21.85 -15.78
N PHE A 4 -6.76 22.43 -15.96
CA PHE A 4 -5.98 22.39 -17.19
C PHE A 4 -4.57 21.89 -16.89
N ALA A 5 -4.13 20.87 -17.63
CA ALA A 5 -2.81 20.26 -17.54
C ALA A 5 -2.07 20.44 -18.87
N GLU A 6 -0.81 20.93 -18.83
CA GLU A 6 0.03 20.98 -20.02
C GLU A 6 0.36 19.57 -20.55
N TYR A 7 0.62 18.65 -19.60
CA TYR A 7 0.77 17.22 -19.88
C TYR A 7 -0.09 16.43 -18.92
N ALA A 8 -0.77 15.38 -19.40
CA ALA A 8 -1.48 14.43 -18.55
C ALA A 8 -1.32 13.01 -19.08
N TRP A 9 -1.24 12.04 -18.14
CA TRP A 9 -1.21 10.63 -18.45
C TRP A 9 -2.64 10.12 -18.69
N VAL A 10 -3.01 9.98 -19.96
CA VAL A 10 -4.36 9.58 -20.40
C VAL A 10 -4.22 8.37 -21.33
N ASP A 11 -5.04 7.34 -21.12
CA ASP A 11 -5.08 6.13 -21.96
C ASP A 11 -3.70 5.47 -22.17
N GLY A 12 -2.87 5.47 -21.11
CA GLY A 12 -1.55 4.82 -21.13
C GLY A 12 -0.45 5.63 -21.83
N ALA A 13 -0.69 6.90 -22.16
CA ALA A 13 0.26 7.77 -22.82
C ALA A 13 0.18 9.22 -22.30
N VAL A 14 1.22 10.01 -22.59
CA VAL A 14 1.21 11.46 -22.31
C VAL A 14 0.42 12.19 -23.38
N ALA A 15 -0.68 12.82 -23.00
CA ALA A 15 -1.44 13.78 -23.81
C ALA A 15 -1.03 15.22 -23.46
N ARG A 16 -1.18 16.13 -24.41
CA ARG A 16 -0.90 17.57 -24.24
C ARG A 16 -2.16 18.39 -24.15
N ASP A 17 -2.06 19.50 -23.40
CA ASP A 17 -3.13 20.52 -23.31
C ASP A 17 -4.48 19.91 -22.95
N VAL A 18 -4.52 19.22 -21.80
CA VAL A 18 -5.68 18.42 -21.37
C VAL A 18 -6.56 19.24 -20.43
N ARG A 19 -7.84 19.45 -20.82
CA ARG A 19 -8.86 19.98 -19.94
C ARG A 19 -9.61 18.84 -19.25
N LEU A 20 -9.72 18.94 -17.93
CA LEU A 20 -10.34 17.97 -17.03
C LEU A 20 -11.55 18.61 -16.34
N GLU A 21 -12.75 18.10 -16.59
CA GLU A 21 -13.97 18.58 -15.94
C GLU A 21 -14.41 17.57 -14.87
N ILE A 22 -14.73 18.08 -13.69
CA ILE A 22 -15.04 17.26 -12.50
C ILE A 22 -16.36 17.74 -11.88
N THR A 23 -17.26 16.80 -11.66
CA THR A 23 -18.53 17.02 -10.93
C THR A 23 -18.71 15.87 -9.94
N ASP A 24 -19.09 16.17 -8.71
CA ASP A 24 -19.35 15.18 -7.65
C ASP A 24 -18.21 14.15 -7.47
N GLY A 25 -16.96 14.65 -7.51
CA GLY A 25 -15.77 13.82 -7.32
C GLY A 25 -15.40 12.93 -8.50
N ARG A 26 -16.03 13.05 -9.66
CA ARG A 26 -15.79 12.23 -10.84
C ARG A 26 -15.46 13.06 -12.07
N PHE A 27 -14.65 12.48 -12.97
CA PHE A 27 -14.41 13.09 -14.27
C PHE A 27 -15.69 13.03 -15.12
N THR A 28 -16.13 14.21 -15.60
CA THR A 28 -17.26 14.34 -16.53
C THR A 28 -16.81 14.62 -17.95
N ALA A 29 -15.60 15.18 -18.15
CA ALA A 29 -14.95 15.27 -19.43
C ALA A 29 -13.42 15.23 -19.30
N VAL A 30 -12.76 14.61 -20.26
CA VAL A 30 -11.29 14.59 -20.44
C VAL A 30 -11.04 14.97 -21.89
N THR A 31 -10.45 16.13 -22.16
CA THR A 31 -10.34 16.72 -23.51
C THR A 31 -8.90 17.08 -23.80
N PRO A 32 -8.11 16.21 -24.47
CA PRO A 32 -6.80 16.55 -25.01
C PRO A 32 -6.87 17.60 -26.12
N GLY A 33 -5.81 18.40 -26.29
CA GLY A 33 -5.71 19.44 -27.30
C GLY A 33 -6.68 20.60 -27.06
N ALA A 34 -7.18 20.79 -25.83
CA ALA A 34 -8.11 21.84 -25.48
C ALA A 34 -7.38 23.20 -25.41
N ALA A 35 -8.10 24.29 -25.76
CA ALA A 35 -7.67 25.62 -25.38
C ALA A 35 -7.64 25.76 -23.86
N THR A 36 -6.78 26.65 -23.34
CA THR A 36 -6.66 26.92 -21.90
C THR A 36 -8.00 27.23 -21.25
N GLY A 37 -8.22 26.72 -20.03
CA GLY A 37 -9.44 26.97 -19.24
C GLY A 37 -9.44 26.18 -17.94
N GLY A 38 -9.84 26.80 -16.84
CA GLY A 38 -9.84 26.21 -15.50
C GLY A 38 -8.57 26.49 -14.69
N ALA A 39 -8.49 25.92 -13.48
CA ALA A 39 -7.30 26.02 -12.64
C ALA A 39 -6.15 25.21 -13.25
N ARG A 40 -4.95 25.80 -13.31
CA ARG A 40 -3.79 25.12 -13.91
C ARG A 40 -3.16 24.17 -12.90
N LEU A 41 -2.94 22.93 -13.33
CA LEU A 41 -2.06 21.97 -12.67
C LEU A 41 -0.71 21.94 -13.40
N PRO A 42 0.40 22.30 -12.73
CA PRO A 42 1.71 22.43 -13.39
C PRO A 42 2.37 21.07 -13.69
N GLY A 43 3.19 21.02 -14.72
CA GLY A 43 4.00 19.85 -15.06
C GLY A 43 3.20 18.70 -15.69
N LEU A 44 3.50 17.47 -15.25
CA LEU A 44 2.80 16.27 -15.68
C LEU A 44 1.72 15.90 -14.66
N VAL A 45 0.48 15.77 -15.12
CA VAL A 45 -0.64 15.29 -14.30
C VAL A 45 -0.81 13.78 -14.50
N LEU A 46 -0.69 13.04 -13.42
CA LEU A 46 -0.90 11.59 -13.34
C LEU A 46 -2.24 11.30 -12.65
N PRO A 47 -2.83 10.10 -12.83
CA PRO A 47 -3.84 9.59 -11.92
C PRO A 47 -3.33 9.58 -10.48
N GLY A 48 -4.21 9.68 -9.49
CA GLY A 48 -3.85 9.52 -8.09
C GLY A 48 -3.13 8.20 -7.82
N LEU A 49 -2.06 8.24 -7.02
CA LEU A 49 -1.30 7.04 -6.69
C LEU A 49 -2.03 6.22 -5.62
N ALA A 50 -1.88 4.90 -5.67
CA ALA A 50 -2.41 3.96 -4.69
C ALA A 50 -1.27 3.24 -3.97
N ASN A 51 -1.17 3.45 -2.66
CA ASN A 51 -0.29 2.69 -1.78
C ASN A 51 -1.01 1.40 -1.35
N ALA A 52 -0.72 0.29 -2.04
CA ALA A 52 -1.48 -0.95 -1.89
C ALA A 52 -1.16 -1.73 -0.60
N HIS A 53 -0.10 -1.36 0.12
CA HIS A 53 0.27 -2.00 1.39
C HIS A 53 0.99 -1.02 2.32
N SER A 54 0.53 -0.96 3.57
CA SER A 54 0.98 0.00 4.58
C SER A 54 0.73 -0.53 5.98
N HIS A 55 1.64 -0.20 6.89
CA HIS A 55 1.47 -0.29 8.33
C HIS A 55 1.80 1.08 8.94
N ALA A 56 0.81 1.94 9.14
CA ALA A 56 1.02 3.34 9.52
C ALA A 56 1.96 3.51 10.73
N PHE A 57 1.87 2.63 11.73
CA PHE A 57 2.70 2.75 12.93
C PHE A 57 4.19 2.41 12.72
N HIS A 58 4.54 1.68 11.66
CA HIS A 58 5.94 1.41 11.31
C HIS A 58 6.71 2.70 10.97
N ARG A 59 6.01 3.77 10.56
CA ARG A 59 6.65 5.09 10.35
C ARG A 59 7.46 5.58 11.57
N ALA A 60 7.07 5.13 12.78
CA ALA A 60 7.81 5.44 14.00
C ALA A 60 9.19 4.78 14.08
N LEU A 61 9.49 3.82 13.22
CA LEU A 61 10.77 3.10 13.16
C LEU A 61 11.78 3.75 12.22
N ARG A 62 11.34 4.60 11.28
CA ARG A 62 12.20 5.21 10.26
C ARG A 62 13.41 5.90 10.88
N GLY A 63 14.61 5.52 10.43
CA GLY A 63 15.87 6.07 10.90
C GLY A 63 16.27 5.70 12.34
N ARG A 64 15.57 4.74 12.97
CA ARG A 64 15.83 4.32 14.36
C ARG A 64 16.32 2.88 14.47
N THR A 65 16.25 2.09 13.42
CA THR A 65 16.54 0.65 13.40
C THR A 65 17.93 0.30 12.85
N HIS A 66 18.73 1.29 12.45
CA HIS A 66 20.03 1.11 11.77
C HIS A 66 21.25 1.26 12.69
N GLY A 67 21.07 1.45 14.00
CA GLY A 67 22.15 1.79 14.95
C GLY A 67 23.15 0.66 15.20
N ASP A 68 22.76 -0.60 14.97
CA ASP A 68 23.57 -1.78 15.20
C ASP A 68 23.59 -2.67 13.95
N ARG A 69 24.44 -3.72 13.93
CA ARG A 69 24.40 -4.77 12.89
C ARG A 69 23.14 -5.62 13.09
N GLY A 70 21.96 -4.99 12.85
CA GLY A 70 20.66 -5.56 13.08
C GLY A 70 20.27 -6.60 12.03
N SER A 71 19.18 -7.31 12.34
CA SER A 71 18.51 -8.26 11.46
C SER A 71 17.01 -7.96 11.45
N PHE A 72 16.24 -8.63 10.61
CA PHE A 72 14.78 -8.63 10.67
C PHE A 72 14.24 -8.83 12.13
N TRP A 73 14.88 -9.66 12.94
CA TRP A 73 14.46 -9.94 14.30
C TRP A 73 14.65 -8.75 15.25
N THR A 74 15.76 -8.03 15.15
CA THR A 74 15.98 -6.81 15.96
C THR A 74 15.06 -5.68 15.56
N TRP A 75 14.75 -5.55 14.27
CA TRP A 75 13.73 -4.64 13.77
C TRP A 75 12.35 -4.98 14.36
N ARG A 76 11.97 -6.28 14.35
CA ARG A 76 10.69 -6.75 14.90
C ARG A 76 10.55 -6.46 16.40
N GLU A 77 11.61 -6.57 17.18
CA GLU A 77 11.59 -6.20 18.61
C GLU A 77 11.27 -4.71 18.79
N GLN A 78 11.85 -3.84 17.98
CA GLN A 78 11.57 -2.40 18.02
C GLN A 78 10.13 -2.10 17.57
N MET A 79 9.65 -2.80 16.57
CA MET A 79 8.26 -2.71 16.11
C MET A 79 7.29 -3.11 17.24
N TYR A 80 7.55 -4.19 17.97
CA TYR A 80 6.77 -4.58 19.16
C TYR A 80 6.82 -3.53 20.26
N ALA A 81 7.95 -2.88 20.47
CA ALA A 81 8.06 -1.80 21.46
C ALA A 81 7.20 -0.57 21.08
N VAL A 82 7.07 -0.27 19.79
CA VAL A 82 6.14 0.77 19.28
C VAL A 82 4.70 0.31 19.45
N ALA A 83 4.35 -0.87 18.92
CA ALA A 83 3.01 -1.43 19.00
C ALA A 83 2.51 -1.55 20.45
N GLY A 84 3.39 -1.88 21.39
CA GLY A 84 3.07 -2.03 22.83
C GLY A 84 2.59 -0.74 23.51
N ARG A 85 2.90 0.43 22.96
CA ARG A 85 2.59 1.75 23.56
C ARG A 85 1.39 2.46 22.94
N LEU A 86 0.95 2.02 21.76
CA LEU A 86 -0.15 2.67 21.05
C LEU A 86 -1.49 2.32 21.69
N ASP A 87 -2.35 3.33 21.76
CA ASP A 87 -3.78 3.26 22.03
C ASP A 87 -4.55 3.93 20.87
N PRO A 88 -5.89 3.93 20.86
CA PRO A 88 -6.65 4.53 19.76
C PRO A 88 -6.31 5.99 19.50
N ASP A 89 -6.09 6.81 20.52
CA ASP A 89 -5.82 8.25 20.37
C ASP A 89 -4.42 8.51 19.80
N SER A 90 -3.41 7.84 20.33
CA SER A 90 -2.03 7.94 19.85
C SER A 90 -1.86 7.32 18.47
N TYR A 91 -2.61 6.24 18.17
CA TYR A 91 -2.60 5.63 16.85
C TYR A 91 -3.27 6.54 15.81
N PHE A 92 -4.41 7.15 16.15
CA PHE A 92 -5.03 8.19 15.31
C PHE A 92 -4.06 9.33 15.00
N THR A 93 -3.39 9.87 16.04
CA THR A 93 -2.45 10.99 15.90
C THR A 93 -1.30 10.64 14.96
N LEU A 94 -0.71 9.45 15.14
CA LEU A 94 0.38 8.97 14.29
C LEU A 94 -0.11 8.71 12.85
N ALA A 95 -1.18 7.96 12.68
CA ALA A 95 -1.70 7.58 11.37
C ALA A 95 -2.13 8.82 10.56
N ARG A 96 -2.79 9.82 11.19
CA ARG A 96 -3.15 11.08 10.54
C ARG A 96 -1.93 11.80 9.97
N ALA A 97 -0.84 11.85 10.72
CA ALA A 97 0.41 12.47 10.26
C ALA A 97 1.05 11.68 9.10
N VAL A 98 1.04 10.35 9.17
CA VAL A 98 1.55 9.44 8.13
C VAL A 98 0.73 9.54 6.84
N TYR A 99 -0.59 9.54 6.94
CA TYR A 99 -1.46 9.68 5.77
C TYR A 99 -1.38 11.09 5.16
N GLY A 100 -1.10 12.10 5.98
CA GLY A 100 -0.71 13.42 5.47
C GLY A 100 0.61 13.40 4.69
N GLU A 101 1.63 12.65 5.14
CA GLU A 101 2.88 12.42 4.39
C GLU A 101 2.59 11.68 3.07
N MET A 102 1.70 10.68 3.07
CA MET A 102 1.25 9.99 1.86
C MET A 102 0.57 10.94 0.88
N ALA A 103 -0.32 11.82 1.36
CA ALA A 103 -0.96 12.83 0.52
C ALA A 103 0.07 13.74 -0.15
N LEU A 104 1.09 14.21 0.59
CA LEU A 104 2.19 15.01 0.04
C LEU A 104 3.01 14.24 -1.01
N ALA A 105 3.05 12.91 -0.92
CA ALA A 105 3.73 12.04 -1.89
C ALA A 105 2.84 11.67 -3.10
N GLY A 106 1.62 12.21 -3.21
CA GLY A 106 0.72 11.95 -4.34
C GLY A 106 -0.22 10.75 -4.14
N ILE A 107 -0.22 10.13 -2.97
CA ILE A 107 -1.07 8.98 -2.65
C ILE A 107 -2.47 9.46 -2.33
N THR A 108 -3.48 8.94 -3.03
CA THR A 108 -4.90 9.26 -2.84
C THR A 108 -5.70 8.13 -2.22
N CYS A 109 -5.10 6.93 -2.14
CA CYS A 109 -5.69 5.74 -1.52
C CYS A 109 -4.62 4.89 -0.87
N VAL A 110 -4.92 4.34 0.31
CA VAL A 110 -4.03 3.44 1.05
C VAL A 110 -4.73 2.13 1.40
N GLY A 111 -4.03 1.00 1.24
CA GLY A 111 -4.35 -0.28 1.82
C GLY A 111 -3.62 -0.41 3.15
N GLU A 112 -4.31 -0.18 4.25
CA GLU A 112 -3.72 -0.26 5.58
C GLU A 112 -3.91 -1.65 6.15
N PHE A 113 -2.82 -2.40 6.24
CA PHE A 113 -2.79 -3.76 6.78
C PHE A 113 -2.78 -3.71 8.31
N HIS A 114 -3.97 -3.83 8.90
CA HIS A 114 -4.22 -3.56 10.30
C HIS A 114 -4.27 -4.84 11.12
N TYR A 115 -3.35 -4.99 12.08
CA TYR A 115 -3.29 -6.12 13.00
C TYR A 115 -3.13 -5.74 14.48
N LEU A 116 -3.15 -4.45 14.83
CA LEU A 116 -3.08 -3.99 16.22
C LEU A 116 -4.49 -3.67 16.74
N HIS A 117 -5.21 -4.69 17.24
CA HIS A 117 -6.64 -4.61 17.54
C HIS A 117 -6.94 -4.22 18.98
N HIS A 118 -6.20 -4.80 19.93
CA HIS A 118 -6.55 -4.77 21.36
C HIS A 118 -5.60 -3.91 22.18
N GLY A 119 -6.00 -3.61 23.41
CA GLY A 119 -5.20 -2.98 24.43
C GLY A 119 -4.10 -3.91 24.97
N PRO A 120 -3.36 -3.46 26.00
CA PRO A 120 -2.34 -4.28 26.65
C PRO A 120 -2.85 -5.67 27.02
N ASP A 121 -1.97 -6.66 26.93
CA ASP A 121 -2.26 -8.08 27.19
C ASP A 121 -3.40 -8.71 26.36
N GLY A 122 -3.80 -8.05 25.25
CA GLY A 122 -4.90 -8.53 24.40
C GLY A 122 -6.29 -8.20 24.96
N THR A 123 -6.39 -7.26 25.88
CA THR A 123 -7.69 -6.86 26.43
C THR A 123 -8.46 -6.02 25.42
N PRO A 124 -9.68 -6.41 25.01
CA PRO A 124 -10.50 -5.62 24.10
C PRO A 124 -10.81 -4.23 24.67
N TYR A 125 -10.85 -3.22 23.81
CA TYR A 125 -11.42 -1.91 24.16
C TYR A 125 -12.94 -1.98 24.32
N ALA A 126 -13.56 -0.95 24.90
CA ALA A 126 -15.02 -0.86 25.01
C ALA A 126 -15.73 -0.93 23.64
N ASP A 127 -15.13 -0.30 22.62
CA ASP A 127 -15.38 -0.60 21.22
C ASP A 127 -14.24 -1.51 20.71
N PRO A 128 -14.50 -2.78 20.39
CA PRO A 128 -13.47 -3.70 19.93
C PRO A 128 -12.76 -3.25 18.64
N ASN A 129 -13.37 -2.34 17.89
CA ASN A 129 -12.84 -1.78 16.65
C ASN A 129 -12.19 -0.39 16.82
N ALA A 130 -11.99 0.11 18.05
CA ALA A 130 -11.48 1.46 18.30
C ALA A 130 -10.17 1.76 17.55
N MET A 131 -9.24 0.79 17.47
CA MET A 131 -7.97 0.96 16.75
C MET A 131 -8.19 1.09 15.24
N GLY A 132 -9.04 0.25 14.64
CA GLY A 132 -9.38 0.31 13.21
C GLY A 132 -10.17 1.58 12.86
N GLN A 133 -11.10 2.01 13.72
CA GLN A 133 -11.85 3.26 13.55
C GLN A 133 -10.91 4.48 13.60
N ALA A 134 -9.89 4.46 14.46
CA ALA A 134 -8.88 5.51 14.53
C ALA A 134 -8.13 5.68 13.19
N LEU A 135 -7.79 4.59 12.50
CA LEU A 135 -7.15 4.62 11.18
C LEU A 135 -8.08 5.16 10.09
N ILE A 136 -9.35 4.73 10.08
CA ILE A 136 -10.35 5.22 9.12
C ILE A 136 -10.55 6.74 9.28
N GLU A 137 -10.67 7.21 10.51
CA GLU A 137 -10.83 8.63 10.79
C GLU A 137 -9.56 9.43 10.45
N ALA A 138 -8.37 8.88 10.72
CA ALA A 138 -7.10 9.49 10.34
C ALA A 138 -6.98 9.69 8.82
N ALA A 139 -7.37 8.69 8.03
CA ALA A 139 -7.38 8.79 6.57
C ALA A 139 -8.39 9.83 6.07
N ARG A 140 -9.58 9.89 6.68
CA ARG A 140 -10.60 10.90 6.38
C ARG A 140 -10.09 12.31 6.62
N GLU A 141 -9.39 12.57 7.74
CA GLU A 141 -8.80 13.88 8.03
C GLU A 141 -7.62 14.24 7.12
N ALA A 142 -6.82 13.26 6.72
CA ALA A 142 -5.77 13.45 5.73
C ALA A 142 -6.32 13.63 4.30
N GLY A 143 -7.60 13.36 4.08
CA GLY A 143 -8.28 13.56 2.81
C GLY A 143 -8.02 12.48 1.76
N ILE A 144 -7.41 11.34 2.12
CA ILE A 144 -7.20 10.18 1.26
C ILE A 144 -8.22 9.08 1.54
N ARG A 145 -8.42 8.18 0.59
CA ARG A 145 -9.22 6.97 0.81
C ARG A 145 -8.40 5.90 1.53
N ILE A 146 -9.11 5.00 2.23
CA ILE A 146 -8.51 3.85 2.89
C ILE A 146 -9.29 2.57 2.56
N THR A 147 -8.57 1.49 2.32
CA THR A 147 -9.09 0.14 2.50
C THR A 147 -8.42 -0.42 3.77
N LEU A 148 -9.19 -0.52 4.85
CA LEU A 148 -8.72 -1.12 6.08
C LEU A 148 -8.73 -2.65 5.91
N LEU A 149 -7.55 -3.24 5.81
CA LEU A 149 -7.32 -4.67 5.63
C LEU A 149 -7.14 -5.28 7.02
N ASP A 150 -8.24 -5.68 7.65
CA ASP A 150 -8.23 -6.18 9.02
C ASP A 150 -7.71 -7.62 9.07
N ALA A 151 -6.66 -7.84 9.85
CA ALA A 151 -5.88 -9.06 9.79
C ALA A 151 -6.28 -10.08 10.85
N VAL A 152 -6.54 -11.31 10.42
CA VAL A 152 -6.57 -12.47 11.30
C VAL A 152 -5.14 -12.86 11.71
N TYR A 153 -4.91 -12.97 13.03
CA TYR A 153 -3.61 -13.30 13.63
C TYR A 153 -3.83 -14.21 14.86
N LEU A 154 -3.55 -15.48 14.77
CA LEU A 154 -3.94 -16.47 15.78
C LEU A 154 -2.78 -17.22 16.45
N THR A 155 -1.61 -17.28 15.78
CA THR A 155 -0.44 -18.03 16.28
C THR A 155 0.84 -17.22 16.13
N SER A 156 1.84 -17.52 16.96
CA SER A 156 3.16 -16.85 16.91
C SER A 156 4.14 -17.52 15.96
N SER A 157 3.82 -18.73 15.48
CA SER A 157 4.65 -19.51 14.56
C SER A 157 3.82 -20.47 13.71
N VAL A 158 4.41 -21.02 12.66
CA VAL A 158 3.79 -22.03 11.76
C VAL A 158 3.40 -23.31 12.52
N ASP A 159 4.06 -23.62 13.63
CA ASP A 159 3.77 -24.78 14.48
C ASP A 159 2.53 -24.59 15.37
N GLY A 160 1.86 -23.44 15.29
CA GLY A 160 0.65 -23.15 16.04
C GLY A 160 0.90 -22.74 17.50
N ASN A 161 2.08 -22.25 17.82
CA ASN A 161 2.38 -21.75 19.17
C ASN A 161 1.47 -20.54 19.53
N PRO A 162 1.05 -20.42 20.81
CA PRO A 162 0.19 -19.32 21.23
C PRO A 162 0.86 -17.95 21.09
N LEU A 163 0.04 -16.91 21.02
CA LEU A 163 0.50 -15.52 21.01
C LEU A 163 1.11 -15.13 22.36
N GLU A 164 2.26 -14.44 22.34
CA GLU A 164 2.99 -14.04 23.53
C GLU A 164 3.27 -12.53 23.56
N GLY A 165 3.37 -11.96 24.75
CA GLY A 165 3.71 -10.55 24.95
C GLY A 165 2.80 -9.62 24.14
N VAL A 166 3.40 -8.73 23.34
CA VAL A 166 2.68 -7.76 22.49
C VAL A 166 1.81 -8.42 21.43
N GLN A 167 2.16 -9.62 20.97
CA GLN A 167 1.35 -10.34 19.95
C GLN A 167 -0.07 -10.62 20.44
N ARG A 168 -0.35 -10.71 21.73
CA ARG A 168 -1.71 -10.86 22.27
C ARG A 168 -2.64 -9.72 21.86
N ARG A 169 -2.09 -8.54 21.56
CA ARG A 169 -2.84 -7.40 21.04
C ARG A 169 -3.33 -7.57 19.61
N PHE A 170 -2.79 -8.57 18.90
CA PHE A 170 -3.07 -8.78 17.47
C PHE A 170 -4.16 -9.82 17.22
N GLY A 171 -4.49 -10.65 18.22
CA GLY A 171 -5.37 -11.79 18.02
C GLY A 171 -6.68 -11.72 18.79
N ASP A 172 -7.72 -12.21 18.17
CA ASP A 172 -9.10 -12.27 18.69
C ASP A 172 -9.43 -13.63 19.34
N GLY A 173 -8.41 -14.44 19.64
CA GLY A 173 -8.57 -15.79 20.21
C GLY A 173 -8.74 -16.86 19.14
N ASP A 174 -9.73 -16.74 18.26
CA ASP A 174 -9.97 -17.64 17.13
C ASP A 174 -10.53 -16.90 15.91
N TYR A 175 -10.84 -17.66 14.84
CA TYR A 175 -11.43 -17.09 13.63
C TYR A 175 -12.81 -16.48 13.88
N ASP A 176 -13.64 -17.08 14.71
CA ASP A 176 -15.01 -16.63 14.89
C ASP A 176 -15.05 -15.31 15.66
N GLY A 177 -14.18 -15.14 16.68
CA GLY A 177 -13.98 -13.86 17.37
C GLY A 177 -13.49 -12.76 16.43
N TRP A 178 -12.50 -13.05 15.55
CA TRP A 178 -12.06 -12.12 14.54
C TRP A 178 -13.19 -11.74 13.57
N ALA A 179 -13.91 -12.72 13.06
CA ALA A 179 -14.99 -12.50 12.09
C ALA A 179 -16.11 -11.63 12.70
N GLU A 180 -16.53 -11.91 13.93
CA GLU A 180 -17.54 -11.11 14.65
C GLU A 180 -17.09 -9.65 14.80
N ARG A 181 -15.83 -9.41 15.19
CA ARG A 181 -15.28 -8.06 15.32
C ARG A 181 -15.24 -7.33 13.98
N VAL A 182 -14.75 -7.96 12.93
CA VAL A 182 -14.68 -7.37 11.57
C VAL A 182 -16.05 -7.08 11.00
N ASP A 183 -17.03 -7.99 11.20
CA ASP A 183 -18.40 -7.81 10.71
C ASP A 183 -19.12 -6.63 11.43
N ALA A 184 -18.66 -6.26 12.64
CA ALA A 184 -19.12 -5.10 13.36
C ALA A 184 -18.39 -3.79 12.99
N LEU A 185 -17.30 -3.86 12.21
CA LEU A 185 -16.52 -2.70 11.80
C LEU A 185 -17.31 -1.84 10.81
N ARG A 186 -17.29 -0.53 11.02
CA ARG A 186 -18.11 0.42 10.25
C ARG A 186 -17.27 1.15 9.20
N ALA A 187 -17.60 0.94 7.94
CA ALA A 187 -17.08 1.77 6.86
C ALA A 187 -17.71 3.19 6.90
N SER A 188 -16.94 4.17 6.50
CA SER A 188 -17.39 5.56 6.28
C SER A 188 -17.21 5.96 4.80
N PRO A 189 -17.77 7.08 4.34
CA PRO A 189 -17.47 7.59 3.02
C PRO A 189 -15.94 7.72 2.82
N GLY A 190 -15.41 7.14 1.73
CA GLY A 190 -13.96 7.09 1.46
C GLY A 190 -13.22 5.93 2.15
N ALA A 191 -13.91 5.06 2.89
CA ALA A 191 -13.33 3.87 3.49
C ALA A 191 -14.00 2.58 2.98
N LYS A 192 -13.21 1.54 2.77
CA LYS A 192 -13.65 0.16 2.57
C LYS A 192 -13.06 -0.73 3.66
N ILE A 193 -13.76 -1.80 3.99
CA ILE A 193 -13.26 -2.84 4.88
C ILE A 193 -12.90 -4.05 4.02
N GLY A 194 -11.66 -4.47 4.12
CA GLY A 194 -11.15 -5.70 3.55
C GLY A 194 -10.66 -6.63 4.66
N ALA A 195 -10.19 -7.79 4.27
CA ALA A 195 -9.61 -8.78 5.17
C ALA A 195 -8.11 -8.94 4.90
N ALA A 196 -7.38 -9.40 5.90
CA ALA A 196 -6.03 -9.88 5.70
C ALA A 196 -5.79 -11.21 6.44
N LEU A 197 -5.01 -12.07 5.81
CA LEU A 197 -4.29 -13.16 6.48
C LEU A 197 -2.90 -12.63 6.81
N HIS A 198 -2.53 -12.51 8.10
CA HIS A 198 -1.21 -11.95 8.39
C HIS A 198 -0.11 -12.70 7.62
N SER A 199 -0.06 -14.01 7.73
CA SER A 199 0.82 -14.90 6.95
C SER A 199 0.52 -16.36 7.34
N VAL A 200 1.09 -17.34 6.64
CA VAL A 200 1.01 -18.75 7.04
C VAL A 200 1.69 -19.05 8.39
N ARG A 201 2.50 -18.13 8.91
CA ARG A 201 3.10 -18.21 10.25
C ARG A 201 2.12 -17.88 11.36
N ALA A 202 1.16 -17.01 11.07
CA ALA A 202 0.27 -16.42 12.06
C ALA A 202 -1.18 -16.94 11.97
N VAL A 203 -1.48 -17.73 10.95
CA VAL A 203 -2.83 -18.29 10.74
C VAL A 203 -2.71 -19.80 10.50
N PRO A 204 -3.27 -20.64 11.39
CA PRO A 204 -3.23 -22.09 11.24
C PRO A 204 -3.88 -22.57 9.94
N ALA A 205 -3.32 -23.64 9.34
CA ALA A 205 -3.74 -24.14 8.02
C ALA A 205 -5.26 -24.40 7.92
N HIS A 206 -5.89 -24.93 8.97
CA HIS A 206 -7.34 -25.21 8.99
C HIS A 206 -8.23 -23.94 8.97
N VAL A 207 -7.65 -22.76 9.23
CA VAL A 207 -8.35 -21.46 9.22
C VAL A 207 -8.21 -20.76 7.87
N LEU A 208 -7.12 -21.00 7.13
CA LEU A 208 -6.78 -20.25 5.90
C LEU A 208 -7.95 -20.18 4.92
N GLY A 209 -8.59 -21.31 4.61
CA GLY A 209 -9.74 -21.38 3.71
C GLY A 209 -11.02 -20.70 4.22
N ARG A 210 -11.12 -20.46 5.53
CA ARG A 210 -12.29 -19.76 6.10
C ARG A 210 -12.29 -18.26 5.80
N VAL A 211 -11.13 -17.67 5.58
CA VAL A 211 -10.98 -16.25 5.23
C VAL A 211 -11.18 -16.01 3.73
N ALA A 212 -11.02 -17.07 2.91
CA ALA A 212 -11.26 -17.01 1.48
C ALA A 212 -12.68 -16.50 1.16
N GLY A 213 -12.79 -15.62 0.17
CA GLY A 213 -14.07 -15.00 -0.20
C GLY A 213 -14.42 -13.69 0.52
N ARG A 214 -13.63 -13.27 1.51
CA ARG A 214 -13.65 -11.88 2.00
C ARG A 214 -12.78 -11.03 1.07
N ALA A 215 -13.37 -10.01 0.44
CA ALA A 215 -12.71 -9.21 -0.59
C ALA A 215 -12.71 -7.71 -0.24
N PRO A 216 -11.60 -6.99 -0.54
CA PRO A 216 -10.31 -7.52 -0.94
C PRO A 216 -9.62 -8.29 0.19
N LEU A 217 -8.78 -9.29 -0.16
CA LEU A 217 -8.01 -10.09 0.79
C LEU A 217 -6.51 -9.94 0.52
N HIS A 218 -5.74 -9.48 1.49
CA HIS A 218 -4.30 -9.35 1.39
C HIS A 218 -3.58 -10.30 2.35
N LEU A 219 -2.33 -10.69 2.01
CA LEU A 219 -1.51 -11.52 2.89
C LEU A 219 -0.01 -11.34 2.60
N HIS A 220 0.83 -11.36 3.64
CA HIS A 220 2.28 -11.45 3.47
C HIS A 220 2.64 -12.85 3.00
N LEU A 221 3.46 -12.93 1.96
CA LEU A 221 3.81 -14.19 1.30
C LEU A 221 5.30 -14.29 1.03
N SER A 222 5.92 -15.33 1.59
CA SER A 222 7.30 -15.70 1.25
C SER A 222 8.28 -14.52 1.30
N GLU A 223 8.08 -13.62 2.24
CA GLU A 223 8.91 -12.43 2.48
C GLU A 223 10.33 -12.84 2.88
N GLN A 224 10.43 -13.75 3.87
CA GLN A 224 11.67 -14.28 4.39
C GLN A 224 11.88 -15.74 3.98
N ARG A 225 13.13 -16.15 3.66
CA ARG A 225 13.47 -17.56 3.38
C ARG A 225 13.04 -18.50 4.51
N ALA A 226 13.18 -18.02 5.75
CA ALA A 226 12.80 -18.79 6.93
C ALA A 226 11.31 -19.16 6.94
N GLU A 227 10.42 -18.32 6.41
CA GLU A 227 9.00 -18.65 6.28
C GLU A 227 8.78 -19.85 5.37
N ASN A 228 9.45 -19.87 4.20
CA ASN A 228 9.35 -20.98 3.27
C ASN A 228 9.93 -22.28 3.85
N GLU A 229 11.05 -22.19 4.57
CA GLU A 229 11.69 -23.34 5.22
C GLU A 229 10.79 -23.94 6.31
N GLN A 230 10.24 -23.09 7.17
CA GLN A 230 9.32 -23.49 8.24
C GLN A 230 8.03 -24.08 7.69
N CYS A 231 7.45 -23.46 6.66
CA CYS A 231 6.23 -23.95 6.02
C CYS A 231 6.46 -25.33 5.37
N ARG A 232 7.59 -25.52 4.68
CA ARG A 232 7.94 -26.84 4.11
C ARG A 232 8.17 -27.89 5.19
N ALA A 233 8.80 -27.54 6.30
CA ALA A 233 9.01 -28.46 7.41
C ALA A 233 7.68 -28.88 8.06
N ALA A 234 6.76 -27.97 8.25
CA ALA A 234 5.45 -28.23 8.91
C ALA A 234 4.41 -28.86 7.97
N HIS A 235 4.37 -28.45 6.69
CA HIS A 235 3.28 -28.78 5.76
C HIS A 235 3.73 -29.51 4.49
N GLY A 236 5.03 -29.70 4.28
CA GLY A 236 5.60 -30.40 3.11
C GLY A 236 5.47 -29.62 1.78
N CYS A 237 5.17 -28.32 1.82
CA CYS A 237 4.98 -27.48 0.64
C CYS A 237 5.35 -26.01 0.93
N SER A 238 5.42 -25.18 -0.13
CA SER A 238 5.65 -23.75 0.03
C SER A 238 4.42 -23.03 0.63
N PRO A 239 4.57 -21.80 1.13
CA PRO A 239 3.44 -20.96 1.54
C PRO A 239 2.38 -20.81 0.44
N THR A 240 2.81 -20.53 -0.80
CA THR A 240 1.93 -20.37 -1.96
C THR A 240 1.13 -21.64 -2.25
N GLU A 241 1.80 -22.81 -2.28
CA GLU A 241 1.13 -24.10 -2.48
C GLU A 241 0.20 -24.46 -1.33
N LEU A 242 0.53 -24.09 -0.08
CA LEU A 242 -0.37 -24.29 1.07
C LEU A 242 -1.65 -23.50 0.91
N LEU A 243 -1.53 -22.22 0.55
CA LEU A 243 -2.67 -21.32 0.33
C LEU A 243 -3.53 -21.80 -0.85
N ASP A 244 -2.92 -22.33 -1.91
CA ASP A 244 -3.63 -22.93 -3.04
C ASP A 244 -4.44 -24.16 -2.61
N LYS A 245 -3.82 -25.09 -1.89
CA LYS A 245 -4.51 -26.26 -1.33
C LYS A 245 -5.67 -25.91 -0.41
N MET A 246 -5.60 -24.78 0.27
CA MET A 246 -6.67 -24.28 1.16
C MET A 246 -7.70 -23.40 0.43
N GLY A 247 -7.56 -23.20 -0.89
CA GLY A 247 -8.50 -22.44 -1.71
C GLY A 247 -8.51 -20.93 -1.43
N VAL A 248 -7.38 -20.37 -0.99
CA VAL A 248 -7.27 -18.94 -0.62
C VAL A 248 -7.21 -18.04 -1.85
N TRP A 249 -6.60 -18.49 -2.94
CA TRP A 249 -6.42 -17.68 -4.14
C TRP A 249 -7.75 -17.44 -4.85
N GLN A 250 -8.21 -16.18 -4.81
CA GLN A 250 -9.39 -15.67 -5.48
C GLN A 250 -9.00 -14.43 -6.30
N PRO A 251 -9.81 -13.97 -7.28
CA PRO A 251 -9.46 -12.82 -8.13
C PRO A 251 -9.08 -11.54 -7.36
N GLU A 252 -9.62 -11.34 -6.18
CA GLU A 252 -9.40 -10.18 -5.31
C GLU A 252 -8.37 -10.45 -4.21
N THR A 253 -7.59 -11.54 -4.31
CA THR A 253 -6.51 -11.84 -3.36
C THR A 253 -5.21 -11.18 -3.81
N THR A 254 -4.51 -10.55 -2.87
CA THR A 254 -3.20 -9.90 -3.09
C THR A 254 -2.14 -10.56 -2.24
N ALA A 255 -1.11 -11.11 -2.91
CA ALA A 255 0.13 -11.53 -2.26
C ALA A 255 1.04 -10.32 -2.06
N VAL A 256 1.50 -10.07 -0.83
CA VAL A 256 2.45 -8.99 -0.53
C VAL A 256 3.86 -9.56 -0.47
N HIS A 257 4.84 -8.85 -1.01
CA HIS A 257 6.26 -9.20 -1.22
C HIS A 257 6.47 -10.28 -2.28
N ALA A 258 6.06 -11.53 -2.02
CA ALA A 258 6.27 -12.65 -2.94
C ALA A 258 7.77 -12.78 -3.38
N THR A 259 8.69 -12.60 -2.42
CA THR A 259 10.13 -12.46 -2.67
C THR A 259 10.78 -13.79 -3.01
N HIS A 260 10.47 -14.85 -2.22
CA HIS A 260 11.15 -16.15 -2.32
C HIS A 260 10.25 -17.22 -2.95
N LEU A 261 10.02 -17.12 -4.26
CA LEU A 261 9.12 -18.01 -5.00
C LEU A 261 9.86 -19.07 -5.84
N SER A 262 9.34 -20.29 -5.83
CA SER A 262 9.67 -21.31 -6.82
C SER A 262 9.01 -21.05 -8.18
N PRO A 263 9.39 -21.73 -9.27
CA PRO A 263 8.63 -21.66 -10.54
C PRO A 263 7.14 -22.00 -10.37
N THR A 264 6.83 -23.06 -9.62
CA THR A 264 5.43 -23.47 -9.34
C THR A 264 4.66 -22.38 -8.60
N ASP A 265 5.27 -21.71 -7.62
CA ASP A 265 4.63 -20.62 -6.89
C ASP A 265 4.25 -19.46 -7.83
N ARG A 266 5.11 -19.12 -8.80
CA ARG A 266 4.85 -18.08 -9.79
C ARG A 266 3.69 -18.44 -10.73
N ASP A 267 3.62 -19.71 -11.14
CA ASP A 267 2.52 -20.21 -11.98
C ASP A 267 1.18 -20.12 -11.23
N ILE A 268 1.16 -20.49 -9.93
CA ILE A 268 -0.04 -20.36 -9.07
C ILE A 268 -0.48 -18.89 -8.94
N LEU A 269 0.49 -17.98 -8.81
CA LEU A 269 0.20 -16.55 -8.68
C LEU A 269 -0.18 -15.88 -10.02
N GLY A 270 -0.12 -16.59 -11.12
CA GLY A 270 -0.58 -16.11 -12.43
C GLY A 270 -2.04 -15.68 -12.37
N GLY A 271 -2.31 -14.38 -12.68
CA GLY A 271 -3.64 -13.78 -12.61
C GLY A 271 -4.06 -13.22 -11.24
N GLN A 272 -3.26 -13.46 -10.18
CA GLN A 272 -3.49 -12.84 -8.86
C GLN A 272 -2.93 -11.41 -8.80
N HIS A 273 -3.33 -10.64 -7.78
CA HIS A 273 -2.62 -9.41 -7.44
C HIS A 273 -1.35 -9.73 -6.64
N VAL A 274 -0.27 -9.00 -6.94
CA VAL A 274 0.97 -9.05 -6.19
C VAL A 274 1.41 -7.62 -5.86
N CYS A 275 1.57 -7.32 -4.58
CA CYS A 275 2.05 -6.03 -4.10
C CYS A 275 3.53 -6.12 -3.75
N LEU A 276 4.37 -5.38 -4.47
CA LEU A 276 5.80 -5.28 -4.23
C LEU A 276 6.12 -4.07 -3.38
N CYS A 277 7.08 -4.20 -2.46
CA CYS A 277 7.49 -3.14 -1.54
C CYS A 277 9.03 -2.96 -1.56
N PRO A 278 9.63 -2.59 -2.71
CA PRO A 278 11.08 -2.58 -2.91
C PRO A 278 11.88 -1.83 -1.86
N THR A 279 11.38 -0.71 -1.32
CA THR A 279 12.13 0.03 -0.30
C THR A 279 12.17 -0.71 1.04
N THR A 280 11.11 -1.42 1.40
CA THR A 280 11.08 -2.29 2.58
C THR A 280 11.96 -3.53 2.38
N GLU A 281 11.84 -4.20 1.25
CA GLU A 281 12.61 -5.40 0.91
C GLU A 281 14.11 -5.14 0.93
N ARG A 282 14.54 -3.91 0.57
CA ARG A 282 15.93 -3.45 0.72
C ARG A 282 16.28 -3.13 2.18
N ASP A 283 15.41 -2.42 2.90
CA ASP A 283 15.66 -1.96 4.28
C ASP A 283 15.77 -3.16 5.25
N LEU A 284 14.94 -4.19 5.06
CA LEU A 284 14.91 -5.41 5.86
C LEU A 284 15.84 -6.51 5.32
N ALA A 285 16.48 -6.29 4.17
CA ALA A 285 17.35 -7.24 3.50
C ALA A 285 16.65 -8.56 3.13
N ASP A 286 15.39 -8.49 2.69
CA ASP A 286 14.58 -9.64 2.32
C ASP A 286 15.09 -10.33 1.05
N GLY A 287 15.58 -9.52 0.12
CA GLY A 287 16.08 -9.98 -1.18
C GLY A 287 15.36 -9.31 -2.34
N ILE A 288 15.60 -9.80 -3.55
CA ILE A 288 14.97 -9.31 -4.77
C ILE A 288 13.93 -10.32 -5.22
N GLY A 289 12.65 -9.90 -5.24
CA GLY A 289 11.55 -10.71 -5.75
C GLY A 289 11.55 -10.81 -7.28
N PRO A 290 10.95 -11.87 -7.87
CA PRO A 290 10.96 -12.13 -9.30
C PRO A 290 9.86 -11.35 -10.05
N ALA A 291 9.87 -10.01 -9.96
CA ALA A 291 8.80 -9.13 -10.44
C ALA A 291 8.47 -9.34 -11.92
N ARG A 292 9.49 -9.43 -12.80
CA ARG A 292 9.27 -9.64 -14.24
C ARG A 292 8.65 -11.01 -14.50
N ALA A 293 9.15 -12.05 -13.86
CA ALA A 293 8.62 -13.40 -14.03
C ALA A 293 7.17 -13.54 -13.53
N LEU A 294 6.80 -12.83 -12.46
CA LEU A 294 5.41 -12.75 -12.00
C LEU A 294 4.51 -12.07 -13.04
N ALA A 295 4.93 -10.93 -13.57
CA ALA A 295 4.18 -10.23 -14.61
C ALA A 295 4.04 -11.07 -15.88
N ASP A 296 5.10 -11.80 -16.30
CA ASP A 296 5.07 -12.71 -17.44
C ASP A 296 4.14 -13.93 -17.20
N ALA A 297 3.98 -14.38 -15.96
CA ALA A 297 2.99 -15.37 -15.57
C ALA A 297 1.55 -14.81 -15.52
N GLY A 298 1.37 -13.50 -15.70
CA GLY A 298 0.07 -12.84 -15.72
C GLY A 298 -0.35 -12.23 -14.37
N ALA A 299 0.53 -12.17 -13.38
CA ALA A 299 0.26 -11.49 -12.11
C ALA A 299 0.05 -9.98 -12.32
N ARG A 300 -0.89 -9.41 -11.59
CA ARG A 300 -1.24 -7.98 -11.62
C ARG A 300 -0.44 -7.26 -10.53
N LEU A 301 0.63 -6.57 -10.92
CA LEU A 301 1.54 -5.93 -9.97
C LEU A 301 0.96 -4.62 -9.44
N SER A 302 1.13 -4.40 -8.13
CA SER A 302 0.88 -3.15 -7.41
C SER A 302 2.06 -2.82 -6.50
N LEU A 303 2.05 -1.63 -5.89
CA LEU A 303 3.16 -1.11 -5.08
C LEU A 303 2.68 -0.71 -3.69
N GLY A 304 3.52 -0.95 -2.69
CA GLY A 304 3.30 -0.54 -1.31
C GLY A 304 4.53 0.07 -0.65
N SER A 305 4.35 0.97 0.30
CA SER A 305 5.44 1.55 1.12
C SER A 305 5.71 0.76 2.41
N ASP A 306 4.86 -0.16 2.74
CA ASP A 306 4.92 -1.16 3.82
C ASP A 306 5.48 -0.62 5.14
N SER A 307 6.77 -0.83 5.44
CA SER A 307 7.42 -0.40 6.68
C SER A 307 7.68 1.11 6.77
N HIS A 308 7.40 1.84 5.69
CA HIS A 308 7.66 3.30 5.60
C HIS A 308 9.11 3.71 5.82
N ALA A 309 10.07 2.86 5.45
CA ALA A 309 11.45 3.29 5.30
C ALA A 309 11.51 4.54 4.40
N VAL A 310 10.72 4.51 3.32
CA VAL A 310 10.38 5.66 2.46
C VAL A 310 8.88 5.67 2.20
N ILE A 311 8.28 6.84 1.96
CA ILE A 311 6.92 7.00 1.40
C ILE A 311 7.06 7.75 0.08
N ASP A 312 7.32 7.01 -0.99
CA ASP A 312 7.54 7.54 -2.35
C ASP A 312 7.26 6.45 -3.39
N LEU A 313 6.06 6.44 -3.97
CA LEU A 313 5.71 5.43 -4.98
C LEU A 313 6.46 5.58 -6.30
N PHE A 314 7.14 6.70 -6.56
CA PHE A 314 8.09 6.80 -7.68
C PHE A 314 9.36 6.00 -7.39
N GLU A 315 9.82 5.98 -6.13
CA GLU A 315 10.94 5.16 -5.72
C GLU A 315 10.58 3.68 -5.72
N GLU A 316 9.40 3.30 -5.22
CA GLU A 316 8.91 1.92 -5.32
C GLU A 316 8.84 1.45 -6.78
N ALA A 317 8.24 2.26 -7.66
CA ALA A 317 8.16 1.96 -9.09
C ALA A 317 9.54 1.76 -9.74
N ARG A 318 10.47 2.68 -9.48
CA ARG A 318 11.86 2.53 -9.94
C ARG A 318 12.53 1.31 -9.34
N GLY A 319 12.25 1.03 -8.06
CA GLY A 319 12.79 -0.12 -7.34
C GLY A 319 12.52 -1.42 -8.09
N VAL A 320 11.29 -1.65 -8.53
CA VAL A 320 10.93 -2.85 -9.29
C VAL A 320 11.81 -3.04 -10.53
N GLU A 321 12.00 -2.02 -11.34
CA GLU A 321 12.85 -2.12 -12.53
C GLU A 321 14.34 -2.24 -12.18
N LEU A 322 14.83 -1.46 -11.21
CA LEU A 322 16.27 -1.40 -10.90
C LEU A 322 16.76 -2.65 -10.17
N ASP A 323 15.93 -3.25 -9.32
CA ASP A 323 16.27 -4.50 -8.63
C ASP A 323 16.31 -5.67 -9.62
N GLU A 324 15.37 -5.75 -10.57
CA GLU A 324 15.43 -6.71 -11.68
C GLU A 324 16.69 -6.52 -12.55
N ARG A 325 17.09 -5.27 -12.83
CA ARG A 325 18.35 -5.04 -13.55
C ARG A 325 19.54 -5.57 -12.76
N LEU A 326 19.57 -5.33 -11.46
CA LEU A 326 20.65 -5.77 -10.59
C LEU A 326 20.71 -7.30 -10.50
N ALA A 327 19.54 -7.97 -10.37
CA ALA A 327 19.47 -9.42 -10.28
C ALA A 327 19.82 -10.14 -11.59
N THR A 328 19.46 -9.55 -12.74
CA THR A 328 19.58 -10.20 -14.06
C THR A 328 20.75 -9.70 -14.91
N GLU A 329 21.41 -8.60 -14.51
CA GLU A 329 22.43 -7.87 -15.30
C GLU A 329 21.92 -7.41 -16.68
N LYS A 330 20.60 -7.18 -16.82
CA LYS A 330 19.92 -6.74 -18.05
C LYS A 330 19.08 -5.50 -17.76
N ARG A 331 18.71 -4.77 -18.82
CA ARG A 331 17.88 -3.55 -18.75
C ARG A 331 16.55 -3.76 -19.47
N GLY A 332 15.55 -2.95 -19.08
CA GLY A 332 14.28 -2.86 -19.80
C GLY A 332 13.31 -3.97 -19.43
N HIS A 333 13.25 -4.33 -18.15
CA HIS A 333 12.24 -5.27 -17.65
C HIS A 333 10.86 -4.66 -17.65
N PHE A 334 10.75 -3.37 -17.23
CA PHE A 334 9.48 -2.67 -17.15
C PHE A 334 9.54 -1.32 -17.88
N THR A 335 8.48 -1.00 -18.61
CA THR A 335 8.25 0.33 -19.18
C THR A 335 7.71 1.30 -18.13
N ALA A 336 7.83 2.61 -18.40
CA ALA A 336 7.23 3.64 -17.55
C ALA A 336 5.71 3.43 -17.38
N GLY A 337 5.02 3.01 -18.45
CA GLY A 337 3.58 2.73 -18.42
C GLY A 337 3.19 1.57 -17.50
N GLU A 338 3.93 0.46 -17.55
CA GLU A 338 3.70 -0.69 -16.65
C GLU A 338 3.90 -0.28 -15.19
N LEU A 339 4.97 0.47 -14.88
CA LEU A 339 5.26 0.94 -13.53
C LEU A 339 4.21 1.94 -13.01
N LEU A 340 3.75 2.87 -13.86
CA LEU A 340 2.68 3.80 -13.50
C LEU A 340 1.34 3.06 -13.31
N THR A 341 1.05 2.05 -14.12
CA THR A 341 -0.15 1.21 -13.95
C THR A 341 -0.13 0.48 -12.62
N ALA A 342 1.03 -0.06 -12.21
CA ALA A 342 1.21 -0.68 -10.90
C ALA A 342 0.99 0.31 -9.74
N ALA A 343 1.50 1.54 -9.87
CA ALA A 343 1.35 2.61 -8.89
C ALA A 343 -0.04 3.25 -8.86
N THR A 344 -0.90 2.99 -9.85
CA THR A 344 -2.21 3.64 -10.01
C THR A 344 -3.34 2.62 -10.16
N ALA A 345 -3.73 2.27 -11.38
CA ALA A 345 -4.93 1.46 -11.66
C ALA A 345 -4.90 0.09 -10.97
N THR A 346 -3.79 -0.66 -11.06
CA THR A 346 -3.68 -1.97 -10.41
C THR A 346 -3.66 -1.85 -8.89
N GLY A 347 -2.97 -0.83 -8.34
CA GLY A 347 -2.97 -0.56 -6.91
C GLY A 347 -4.37 -0.25 -6.38
N HIS A 348 -5.15 0.60 -7.06
CA HIS A 348 -6.54 0.87 -6.68
C HIS A 348 -7.42 -0.38 -6.78
N ALA A 349 -7.29 -1.15 -7.86
CA ALA A 349 -8.08 -2.38 -8.06
C ALA A 349 -7.80 -3.43 -6.97
N SER A 350 -6.53 -3.62 -6.56
CA SER A 350 -6.17 -4.54 -5.47
C SER A 350 -6.79 -4.14 -4.12
N LEU A 351 -7.17 -2.87 -3.98
CA LEU A 351 -7.86 -2.32 -2.81
C LEU A 351 -9.39 -2.25 -2.98
N GLY A 352 -9.92 -2.79 -4.10
CA GLY A 352 -11.34 -2.81 -4.41
C GLY A 352 -11.89 -1.48 -4.94
N TRP A 353 -11.05 -0.56 -5.43
CA TRP A 353 -11.45 0.73 -6.00
C TRP A 353 -11.31 0.73 -7.54
N ASP A 354 -12.07 -0.12 -8.22
CA ASP A 354 -12.01 -0.29 -9.68
C ASP A 354 -12.39 0.96 -10.48
N ASP A 355 -13.04 1.92 -9.82
CA ASP A 355 -13.44 3.21 -10.39
C ASP A 355 -12.41 4.34 -10.14
N ALA A 356 -11.16 3.99 -9.80
CA ALA A 356 -10.06 4.93 -9.54
C ALA A 356 -8.77 4.55 -10.31
N GLY A 357 -7.74 5.39 -10.24
CA GLY A 357 -6.40 5.10 -10.78
C GLY A 357 -6.25 5.33 -12.29
N SER A 358 -7.23 5.92 -12.96
CA SER A 358 -7.08 6.41 -14.34
C SER A 358 -7.83 7.72 -14.57
N ILE A 359 -7.29 8.57 -15.45
CA ILE A 359 -7.94 9.81 -15.89
C ILE A 359 -8.92 9.47 -17.03
N ALA A 360 -10.12 9.07 -16.65
CA ALA A 360 -11.17 8.64 -17.58
C ALA A 360 -12.54 9.10 -17.13
N VAL A 361 -13.43 9.42 -18.08
CA VAL A 361 -14.81 9.85 -17.77
C VAL A 361 -15.54 8.75 -16.97
N GLY A 362 -16.20 9.17 -15.87
CA GLY A 362 -16.90 8.30 -14.94
C GLY A 362 -16.05 7.84 -13.76
N ASN A 363 -14.73 7.84 -13.88
CA ASN A 363 -13.83 7.48 -12.79
C ASN A 363 -13.74 8.58 -11.73
N ARG A 364 -13.30 8.20 -10.54
CA ARG A 364 -12.96 9.13 -9.46
C ARG A 364 -11.89 10.10 -9.92
N ALA A 365 -12.11 11.36 -9.59
CA ALA A 365 -11.22 12.43 -9.97
C ALA A 365 -10.06 12.56 -8.97
N ASP A 366 -9.11 11.64 -9.11
CA ASP A 366 -7.83 11.64 -8.40
C ASP A 366 -6.72 12.07 -9.33
N LEU A 367 -6.00 13.12 -8.97
CA LEU A 367 -4.95 13.71 -9.78
C LEU A 367 -3.71 14.01 -8.93
N VAL A 368 -2.54 13.79 -9.52
CA VAL A 368 -1.24 14.17 -8.96
C VAL A 368 -0.49 15.00 -9.99
N ALA A 369 -0.17 16.25 -9.68
CA ALA A 369 0.66 17.10 -10.51
C ALA A 369 2.13 16.99 -10.08
N VAL A 370 2.99 16.57 -11.01
CA VAL A 370 4.42 16.37 -10.82
C VAL A 370 5.17 17.49 -11.56
N SER A 371 6.00 18.26 -10.85
CA SER A 371 6.83 19.31 -11.43
C SER A 371 7.80 18.73 -12.45
N LEU A 372 7.86 19.34 -13.63
CA LEU A 372 8.89 19.07 -14.65
C LEU A 372 10.01 20.14 -14.66
N GLY A 373 10.01 21.02 -13.65
CA GLY A 373 10.97 22.15 -13.55
C GLY A 373 11.99 22.01 -12.42
N SER A 374 11.98 20.95 -11.64
CA SER A 374 12.96 20.71 -10.58
C SER A 374 14.31 20.28 -11.15
N VAL A 375 15.37 20.32 -10.35
CA VAL A 375 16.71 19.81 -10.76
C VAL A 375 16.70 18.32 -11.12
N ARG A 376 15.71 17.55 -10.67
CA ARG A 376 15.54 16.12 -10.97
C ARG A 376 14.81 15.88 -12.29
N THR A 377 13.87 16.75 -12.63
CA THR A 377 12.90 16.53 -13.72
C THR A 377 13.10 17.47 -14.92
N ALA A 378 13.88 18.56 -14.77
CA ALA A 378 14.13 19.52 -15.84
C ALA A 378 14.80 18.86 -17.06
N GLY A 379 14.15 18.95 -18.23
CA GLY A 379 14.62 18.35 -19.47
C GLY A 379 14.31 16.85 -19.62
N VAL A 380 13.61 16.23 -18.68
CA VAL A 380 13.14 14.85 -18.78
C VAL A 380 11.93 14.79 -19.72
N ASP A 381 11.88 13.77 -20.56
CA ASP A 381 10.65 13.47 -21.32
C ASP A 381 9.52 13.14 -20.33
N PRO A 382 8.34 13.82 -20.40
CA PRO A 382 7.23 13.55 -19.52
C PRO A 382 6.81 12.07 -19.47
N ALA A 383 6.95 11.32 -20.58
CA ALA A 383 6.66 9.90 -20.61
C ALA A 383 7.59 9.04 -19.73
N GLY A 384 8.80 9.53 -19.46
CA GLY A 384 9.81 8.89 -18.61
C GLY A 384 9.87 9.47 -17.19
N ALA A 385 8.95 10.35 -16.80
CA ALA A 385 9.04 11.09 -15.53
C ALA A 385 9.09 10.16 -14.29
N VAL A 386 8.48 8.97 -14.32
CA VAL A 386 8.53 7.97 -13.24
C VAL A 386 9.98 7.58 -12.88
N PHE A 387 10.89 7.61 -13.83
CA PHE A 387 12.32 7.30 -13.60
C PHE A 387 13.12 8.44 -12.99
N ALA A 388 12.59 9.65 -12.93
CA ALA A 388 13.31 10.84 -12.45
C ALA A 388 12.63 11.54 -11.28
N ALA A 389 11.31 11.59 -11.26
CA ALA A 389 10.53 12.24 -10.21
C ALA A 389 10.66 11.53 -8.87
N THR A 390 10.41 12.26 -7.80
CA THR A 390 10.28 11.77 -6.43
C THR A 390 9.04 12.39 -5.77
N ALA A 391 8.67 11.95 -4.59
CA ALA A 391 7.63 12.59 -3.79
C ALA A 391 7.83 14.10 -3.63
N ALA A 392 9.10 14.57 -3.59
CA ALA A 392 9.40 16.00 -3.49
C ALA A 392 9.08 16.82 -4.76
N ASP A 393 8.75 16.17 -5.87
CA ASP A 393 8.33 16.82 -7.11
C ASP A 393 6.80 16.92 -7.23
N VAL A 394 6.04 16.33 -6.31
CA VAL A 394 4.59 16.46 -6.22
C VAL A 394 4.22 17.86 -5.75
N THR A 395 3.42 18.56 -6.53
CA THR A 395 3.01 19.93 -6.24
C THR A 395 1.54 20.04 -5.83
N HIS A 396 0.65 19.33 -6.51
CA HIS A 396 -0.78 19.34 -6.24
C HIS A 396 -1.35 17.94 -6.22
N VAL A 397 -2.26 17.67 -5.31
CA VAL A 397 -2.99 16.41 -5.22
C VAL A 397 -4.49 16.71 -5.08
N VAL A 398 -5.26 16.09 -5.95
CA VAL A 398 -6.72 16.08 -5.90
C VAL A 398 -7.17 14.67 -5.59
N ALA A 399 -8.00 14.49 -4.57
CA ALA A 399 -8.61 13.22 -4.20
C ALA A 399 -10.14 13.35 -4.17
N ASP A 400 -10.84 12.47 -4.88
CA ASP A 400 -12.30 12.55 -5.07
C ASP A 400 -12.75 13.98 -5.45
N GLY A 401 -12.02 14.64 -6.36
CA GLY A 401 -12.30 15.99 -6.84
C GLY A 401 -11.93 17.12 -5.87
N ARG A 402 -11.39 16.84 -4.67
CA ARG A 402 -11.00 17.84 -3.67
C ARG A 402 -9.49 18.06 -3.70
N LEU A 403 -9.05 19.30 -3.78
CA LEU A 403 -7.63 19.65 -3.65
C LEU A 403 -7.20 19.45 -2.20
N ILE A 404 -6.32 18.48 -1.95
CA ILE A 404 -5.79 18.14 -0.62
C ILE A 404 -4.34 18.56 -0.43
N VAL A 405 -3.59 18.73 -1.53
CA VAL A 405 -2.24 19.33 -1.53
C VAL A 405 -2.21 20.45 -2.55
N ASP A 406 -1.72 21.61 -2.12
CA ASP A 406 -1.56 22.80 -2.93
C ASP A 406 -0.13 23.35 -2.77
N ASP A 407 0.58 23.48 -3.89
CA ASP A 407 1.98 23.90 -3.95
C ASP A 407 2.88 23.19 -2.90
N GLY A 408 2.77 21.85 -2.88
CA GLY A 408 3.55 20.97 -1.97
C GLY A 408 3.17 21.08 -0.48
N ARG A 409 2.03 21.68 -0.15
CA ARG A 409 1.53 21.81 1.22
C ARG A 409 0.18 21.14 1.38
N HIS A 410 0.02 20.39 2.44
CA HIS A 410 -1.28 19.84 2.80
C HIS A 410 -2.27 20.94 3.18
N THR A 411 -3.48 20.91 2.62
CA THR A 411 -4.44 22.00 2.77
C THR A 411 -5.08 22.10 4.15
N ALA A 412 -5.08 20.99 4.93
CA ALA A 412 -5.76 20.91 6.23
C ALA A 412 -4.83 21.11 7.43
N PHE A 413 -3.56 20.68 7.38
CA PHE A 413 -2.63 20.76 8.52
C PHE A 413 -1.16 20.74 8.10
N ASP A 414 -0.28 21.16 9.02
CA ASP A 414 1.19 21.08 8.85
C ASP A 414 1.67 19.66 9.15
N VAL A 415 1.92 18.89 8.10
CA VAL A 415 2.34 17.47 8.19
C VAL A 415 3.68 17.30 8.94
N PRO A 416 4.75 18.06 8.64
CA PRO A 416 5.99 17.99 9.42
C PRO A 416 5.79 18.29 10.92
N ALA A 417 4.91 19.21 11.29
CA ALA A 417 4.61 19.50 12.70
C ALA A 417 3.86 18.32 13.34
N ALA A 418 2.85 17.77 12.66
CA ALA A 418 2.10 16.60 13.13
C ALA A 418 2.99 15.37 13.32
N LEU A 419 3.91 15.09 12.38
CA LEU A 419 4.90 14.01 12.52
C LEU A 419 5.81 14.21 13.74
N ARG A 420 6.32 15.44 13.95
CA ARG A 420 7.15 15.73 15.15
C ARG A 420 6.40 15.54 16.46
N GLU A 421 5.12 15.85 16.48
CA GLU A 421 4.24 15.63 17.63
C GLU A 421 4.01 14.14 17.89
N ALA A 422 3.59 13.41 16.87
CA ALA A 422 3.25 11.99 16.96
C ALA A 422 4.45 11.07 17.27
N LEU A 423 5.68 11.50 16.95
CA LEU A 423 6.90 10.68 17.09
C LEU A 423 7.76 11.07 18.31
N ARG A 424 7.26 11.94 19.19
CA ARG A 424 7.88 12.25 20.50
C ARG A 424 7.67 11.11 21.49
#